data_1e559d6657920a6b0d97862636490a19
#
_entry.id   1e559d6657920a6b0d97862636490a19
#
_cell.length_a   1.000
_cell.length_b   1.000
_cell.length_c   1.000
_cell.angle_alpha   90.00
_cell.angle_beta   90.00
_cell.angle_gamma   90.00
#
_symmetry.space_group_name_H-M   'P 1'
#
loop_
_entity.id
_entity.type
_entity.pdbx_description
1 polymer ?
#
loop_
_entity_poly.entity_id
_entity_poly.type
_entity_poly.pdbx_seq_one_letter_code
_entity_poly.pdbx_strand_id
1 'polypeptide(L)'
;MKFIPDSLHQKIHKTFGPKDPDEKSAPPTATSVTRTSFVILGISVVAAPVIATVANILSPGISYVQQEFLPPQLNSKVPGYARALIQLAQREGSLNLLCTSKEAVKPLVETYSRMFSVPVTVGEATEEEIQEFIQQTYVAGKSVESETSDIKLDINWGFEKPDVIFLASEALMQCFEASAYCQPYEVSSTDQYVRADFFDATGQWYAYAADPLVLLVNQERLNEKKIQRPREWTDLLIDGLRGRYVFPDPALTYVGKKFESLFLGQYGLDKGTQIIQSLFENVDAFSESTYQAIRDTGFGKYRACVCSLSDAYRAITKDDFDNLSVILPGASYFSTIRSFICQGSKHTYSAYLWQEFITKRDSAEHMGEMDSFFSPVIEGTPNPWYASRLNLTGVSESMQIVPAPTDAEGNLIKLEDVHAVYSKLVKV
;
A
#
# COMPACT_ATOMS: atom_id res chain seq x y z
N MET A 1 20.38 29.42 19.61
CA MET A 1 19.66 29.57 18.32
C MET A 1 20.69 29.80 17.22
N LYS A 2 21.01 28.77 16.43
CA LYS A 2 21.84 28.96 15.22
C LYS A 2 20.90 29.25 14.08
N PHE A 3 21.04 30.45 13.51
CA PHE A 3 20.29 30.87 12.32
C PHE A 3 20.69 30.00 11.13
N ILE A 4 19.70 29.43 10.44
CA ILE A 4 19.92 28.86 9.11
C ILE A 4 20.20 30.06 8.18
N PRO A 5 21.29 30.06 7.41
CA PRO A 5 21.57 31.16 6.49
C PRO A 5 20.46 31.29 5.45
N ASP A 6 20.01 32.49 5.15
CA ASP A 6 19.02 32.82 4.11
C ASP A 6 19.36 32.19 2.74
N SER A 7 20.66 31.96 2.50
CA SER A 7 21.14 31.26 1.30
C SER A 7 20.66 29.80 1.19
N LEU A 8 20.42 29.13 2.31
CA LEU A 8 19.92 27.74 2.30
C LEU A 8 18.41 27.73 2.04
N HIS A 9 17.68 28.70 2.61
CA HIS A 9 16.24 28.86 2.37
C HIS A 9 15.97 29.17 0.89
N GLN A 10 16.74 30.07 0.28
CA GLN A 10 16.65 30.38 -1.16
C GLN A 10 17.09 29.20 -2.04
N LYS A 11 18.08 28.39 -1.61
CA LYS A 11 18.47 27.17 -2.32
C LYS A 11 17.38 26.11 -2.24
N ILE A 12 16.74 25.94 -1.08
CA ILE A 12 15.64 24.98 -0.92
C ILE A 12 14.47 25.40 -1.80
N HIS A 13 14.03 26.68 -1.76
CA HIS A 13 12.95 27.18 -2.63
C HIS A 13 13.28 27.09 -4.13
N LYS A 14 14.53 27.37 -4.51
CA LYS A 14 14.96 27.30 -5.91
C LYS A 14 15.08 25.88 -6.45
N THR A 15 15.30 24.90 -5.56
CA THR A 15 15.47 23.49 -5.94
C THR A 15 14.15 22.71 -5.84
N PHE A 16 13.17 23.19 -5.04
CA PHE A 16 11.94 22.48 -4.68
C PHE A 16 10.67 23.26 -4.99
N GLY A 17 10.77 24.49 -5.55
CA GLY A 17 9.60 25.22 -6.06
C GLY A 17 8.99 24.53 -7.27
N PRO A 18 7.70 24.80 -7.58
CA PRO A 18 7.04 24.24 -8.74
C PRO A 18 7.85 24.55 -10.00
N LYS A 19 8.11 23.52 -10.83
CA LYS A 19 8.74 23.70 -12.15
C LYS A 19 7.88 24.59 -13.01
N ASP A 20 8.52 25.50 -13.72
CA ASP A 20 7.89 26.40 -14.68
C ASP A 20 7.14 25.54 -15.73
N PRO A 21 5.85 25.79 -16.00
CA PRO A 21 5.05 24.99 -16.91
C PRO A 21 5.53 24.99 -18.38
N ASP A 22 6.50 25.84 -18.72
CA ASP A 22 7.01 25.93 -20.09
C ASP A 22 8.28 25.11 -20.37
N GLU A 23 8.83 24.40 -19.41
CA GLU A 23 9.98 23.52 -19.66
C GLU A 23 9.52 22.18 -20.24
N LYS A 24 9.46 22.10 -21.58
CA LYS A 24 9.19 20.88 -22.32
C LYS A 24 10.32 19.86 -22.10
N SER A 25 10.14 18.98 -21.14
CA SER A 25 10.96 17.77 -21.03
C SER A 25 10.62 16.82 -22.17
N ALA A 26 11.63 16.39 -22.92
CA ALA A 26 11.48 15.37 -23.94
C ALA A 26 10.96 14.06 -23.31
N PRO A 27 10.07 13.31 -23.98
CA PRO A 27 9.56 12.05 -23.44
C PRO A 27 10.72 11.04 -23.27
N PRO A 28 10.71 10.25 -22.20
CA PRO A 28 11.71 9.20 -22.03
C PRO A 28 11.60 8.19 -23.17
N THR A 29 12.71 7.96 -23.85
CA THR A 29 12.84 6.92 -24.86
C THR A 29 12.55 5.56 -24.25
N ALA A 30 11.55 4.87 -24.77
CA ALA A 30 11.20 3.51 -24.41
C ALA A 30 12.46 2.61 -24.52
N THR A 31 12.95 2.15 -23.37
CA THR A 31 14.00 1.14 -23.32
C THR A 31 13.41 -0.18 -23.80
N SER A 32 13.95 -0.70 -24.90
CA SER A 32 13.55 -1.96 -25.50
C SER A 32 13.63 -3.10 -24.48
N VAL A 33 12.49 -3.68 -24.15
CA VAL A 33 12.42 -4.97 -23.45
C VAL A 33 13.09 -6.01 -24.35
N THR A 34 14.18 -6.58 -23.90
CA THR A 34 14.97 -7.52 -24.69
C THR A 34 14.16 -8.78 -25.02
N ARG A 35 14.21 -9.20 -26.25
CA ARG A 35 13.54 -10.38 -26.85
C ARG A 35 13.73 -11.71 -26.09
N THR A 36 14.58 -11.75 -25.08
CA THR A 36 14.93 -12.98 -24.34
C THR A 36 13.83 -13.44 -23.39
N SER A 37 13.01 -12.53 -22.87
CA SER A 37 11.92 -12.90 -21.94
C SER A 37 10.73 -13.59 -22.65
N PHE A 38 10.54 -13.32 -23.94
CA PHE A 38 9.46 -13.94 -24.72
C PHE A 38 9.70 -15.39 -25.09
N VAL A 39 10.94 -15.84 -25.15
CA VAL A 39 11.28 -17.22 -25.54
C VAL A 39 11.02 -18.21 -24.41
N ILE A 40 11.18 -17.81 -23.15
CA ILE A 40 10.91 -18.68 -22.00
C ILE A 40 9.39 -18.88 -21.81
N LEU A 41 8.59 -17.83 -22.02
CA LEU A 41 7.13 -17.91 -22.01
C LEU A 41 6.58 -18.79 -23.15
N GLY A 42 7.22 -18.78 -24.31
CA GLY A 42 6.82 -19.61 -25.46
C GLY A 42 6.98 -21.11 -25.21
N ILE A 43 7.97 -21.53 -24.42
CA ILE A 43 8.23 -22.95 -24.15
C ILE A 43 7.21 -23.50 -23.12
N SER A 44 6.77 -22.72 -22.16
CA SER A 44 5.75 -23.13 -21.18
C SER A 44 4.37 -23.32 -21.82
N VAL A 45 4.03 -22.51 -22.81
CA VAL A 45 2.73 -22.62 -23.53
C VAL A 45 2.67 -23.86 -24.44
N VAL A 46 3.81 -24.35 -24.93
CA VAL A 46 3.85 -25.55 -25.78
C VAL A 46 3.83 -26.84 -24.94
N ALA A 47 4.34 -26.81 -23.70
CA ALA A 47 4.36 -27.99 -22.84
C ALA A 47 2.98 -28.33 -22.24
N ALA A 48 2.15 -27.34 -21.96
CA ALA A 48 0.81 -27.58 -21.38
C ALA A 48 -0.13 -28.41 -22.28
N PRO A 49 -0.22 -28.19 -23.59
CA PRO A 49 -1.04 -29.02 -24.47
C PRO A 49 -0.51 -30.48 -24.61
N VAL A 50 0.79 -30.66 -24.54
CA VAL A 50 1.40 -32.02 -24.63
C VAL A 50 1.09 -32.83 -23.37
N ILE A 51 1.13 -32.20 -22.18
CA ILE A 51 0.77 -32.87 -20.92
C ILE A 51 -0.72 -33.21 -20.90
N ALA A 52 -1.57 -32.30 -21.36
CA ALA A 52 -3.01 -32.54 -21.47
C ALA A 52 -3.33 -33.66 -22.46
N THR A 53 -2.59 -33.78 -23.57
CA THR A 53 -2.76 -34.81 -24.57
C THR A 53 -2.33 -36.18 -24.02
N VAL A 54 -1.24 -36.23 -23.24
CA VAL A 54 -0.78 -37.48 -22.61
C VAL A 54 -1.75 -37.95 -21.51
N ALA A 55 -2.26 -37.00 -20.72
CA ALA A 55 -3.28 -37.31 -19.69
C ALA A 55 -4.58 -37.84 -20.31
N ASN A 56 -4.99 -37.35 -21.48
CA ASN A 56 -6.13 -37.82 -22.23
C ASN A 56 -5.99 -39.28 -22.74
N ILE A 57 -4.76 -39.69 -23.06
CA ILE A 57 -4.47 -41.04 -23.53
C ILE A 57 -4.49 -42.05 -22.36
N LEU A 58 -4.07 -41.61 -21.17
CA LEU A 58 -3.93 -42.46 -19.99
C LEU A 58 -5.19 -42.55 -19.11
N SER A 59 -6.12 -41.62 -19.26
CA SER A 59 -7.34 -41.56 -18.46
C SER A 59 -8.50 -40.92 -19.23
N PRO A 60 -9.06 -41.64 -20.24
CA PRO A 60 -10.18 -41.12 -21.00
C PRO A 60 -11.45 -41.07 -20.11
N GLY A 61 -11.90 -39.89 -19.80
CA GLY A 61 -13.05 -39.62 -18.93
C GLY A 61 -12.80 -38.58 -17.85
N ILE A 62 -11.54 -38.34 -17.48
CA ILE A 62 -11.18 -37.28 -16.52
C ILE A 62 -10.77 -36.00 -17.25
N SER A 63 -10.33 -36.13 -18.51
CA SER A 63 -9.72 -35.07 -19.26
C SER A 63 -10.62 -33.89 -19.67
N TYR A 64 -11.90 -34.19 -19.90
CA TYR A 64 -12.82 -33.11 -20.33
C TYR A 64 -13.14 -32.15 -19.17
N VAL A 65 -13.19 -32.66 -17.95
CA VAL A 65 -13.40 -31.86 -16.75
C VAL A 65 -12.14 -31.06 -16.41
N GLN A 66 -10.94 -31.67 -16.56
CA GLN A 66 -9.69 -30.97 -16.27
C GLN A 66 -9.32 -29.88 -17.28
N GLN A 67 -9.69 -29.99 -18.56
CA GLN A 67 -9.45 -28.95 -19.55
C GLN A 67 -10.30 -27.68 -19.33
N GLU A 68 -11.52 -27.83 -18.79
CA GLU A 68 -12.34 -26.69 -18.40
C GLU A 68 -11.89 -26.06 -17.06
N PHE A 69 -11.07 -26.79 -16.30
CA PHE A 69 -10.73 -26.45 -14.91
C PHE A 69 -9.26 -26.12 -14.65
N LEU A 70 -8.40 -26.22 -15.65
CA LEU A 70 -7.09 -25.59 -15.54
C LEU A 70 -7.33 -24.09 -15.51
N PRO A 71 -6.85 -23.38 -14.47
CA PRO A 71 -6.89 -21.92 -14.52
C PRO A 71 -6.22 -21.55 -15.84
N PRO A 72 -6.85 -20.71 -16.65
CA PRO A 72 -6.21 -20.22 -17.86
C PRO A 72 -5.02 -19.40 -17.37
N GLN A 73 -3.88 -20.06 -17.35
CA GLN A 73 -2.64 -19.55 -16.78
C GLN A 73 -2.22 -18.23 -17.41
N LEU A 74 -3.00 -17.56 -18.20
CA LEU A 74 -2.52 -16.35 -18.86
C LEU A 74 -3.55 -15.70 -19.79
N ASN A 75 -4.82 -16.04 -19.73
CA ASN A 75 -5.72 -15.40 -20.67
C ASN A 75 -7.14 -15.22 -20.12
N SER A 76 -7.27 -14.26 -19.25
CA SER A 76 -8.54 -13.65 -18.84
C SER A 76 -9.41 -13.17 -20.04
N LYS A 77 -8.84 -13.13 -21.23
CA LYS A 77 -9.53 -12.82 -22.49
C LYS A 77 -10.25 -14.03 -23.12
N VAL A 78 -10.17 -15.22 -22.52
CA VAL A 78 -10.92 -16.36 -22.99
C VAL A 78 -12.41 -16.18 -22.66
N PRO A 79 -13.31 -16.20 -23.66
CA PRO A 79 -14.74 -16.11 -23.41
C PRO A 79 -15.19 -17.17 -22.40
N GLY A 80 -15.88 -16.75 -21.33
CA GLY A 80 -16.35 -17.65 -20.28
C GLY A 80 -15.43 -17.85 -19.09
N TYR A 81 -14.22 -17.28 -19.09
CA TYR A 81 -13.28 -17.36 -17.96
C TYR A 81 -13.91 -17.02 -16.62
N ALA A 82 -14.50 -15.83 -16.50
CA ALA A 82 -15.10 -15.37 -15.24
C ALA A 82 -16.16 -16.34 -14.73
N ARG A 83 -16.98 -16.91 -15.64
CA ARG A 83 -18.01 -17.87 -15.29
C ARG A 83 -17.40 -19.18 -14.79
N ALA A 84 -16.36 -19.66 -15.44
CA ALA A 84 -15.66 -20.88 -15.04
C ALA A 84 -15.00 -20.69 -13.65
N LEU A 85 -14.35 -19.57 -13.42
CA LEU A 85 -13.71 -19.24 -12.14
C LEU A 85 -14.74 -19.20 -11.00
N ILE A 86 -15.91 -18.57 -11.21
CA ILE A 86 -17.00 -18.53 -10.22
C ILE A 86 -17.47 -19.96 -9.89
N GLN A 87 -17.67 -20.81 -10.90
CA GLN A 87 -18.11 -22.19 -10.69
C GLN A 87 -17.08 -23.03 -9.92
N LEU A 88 -15.79 -22.81 -10.18
CA LEU A 88 -14.70 -23.48 -9.47
C LEU A 88 -14.63 -23.03 -8.02
N ALA A 89 -14.67 -21.73 -7.75
CA ALA A 89 -14.70 -21.19 -6.40
C ALA A 89 -15.93 -21.68 -5.61
N GLN A 90 -17.11 -21.75 -6.24
CA GLN A 90 -18.31 -22.32 -5.62
C GLN A 90 -18.16 -23.80 -5.27
N ARG A 91 -17.39 -24.57 -6.05
CA ARG A 91 -17.10 -25.99 -5.75
C ARG A 91 -16.11 -26.16 -4.61
N GLU A 92 -15.12 -25.27 -4.50
CA GLU A 92 -14.24 -25.23 -3.32
C GLU A 92 -15.04 -24.89 -2.06
N GLY A 93 -16.06 -24.04 -2.19
CA GLY A 93 -17.09 -23.80 -1.20
C GLY A 93 -16.70 -22.89 -0.03
N SER A 94 -15.45 -22.36 0.00
CA SER A 94 -15.02 -21.39 1.02
C SER A 94 -13.80 -20.59 0.59
N LEU A 95 -13.53 -19.52 1.34
CA LEU A 95 -12.29 -18.74 1.30
C LEU A 95 -11.86 -18.43 2.73
N ASN A 96 -10.59 -18.67 3.06
CA ASN A 96 -9.99 -18.28 4.33
C ASN A 96 -9.19 -16.98 4.14
N LEU A 97 -9.68 -15.90 4.70
CA LEU A 97 -9.10 -14.56 4.57
C LEU A 97 -8.52 -14.11 5.91
N LEU A 98 -7.23 -13.79 5.94
CA LEU A 98 -6.56 -13.21 7.08
C LEU A 98 -6.39 -11.70 6.87
N CYS A 99 -6.70 -10.89 7.86
CA CYS A 99 -6.59 -9.44 7.79
C CYS A 99 -6.23 -8.83 9.15
N THR A 100 -5.88 -7.55 9.12
CA THR A 100 -5.56 -6.79 10.34
C THR A 100 -6.79 -6.23 11.05
N SER A 101 -7.97 -6.24 10.41
CA SER A 101 -9.23 -5.82 11.02
C SER A 101 -10.42 -6.48 10.33
N LYS A 102 -11.11 -7.34 11.08
CA LYS A 102 -12.36 -7.99 10.61
C LYS A 102 -13.46 -6.98 10.32
N GLU A 103 -13.58 -5.97 11.16
CA GLU A 103 -14.63 -4.95 11.00
C GLU A 103 -14.41 -4.14 9.72
N ALA A 104 -13.16 -3.80 9.40
CA ALA A 104 -12.84 -3.06 8.19
C ALA A 104 -13.16 -3.84 6.91
N VAL A 105 -12.93 -5.17 6.87
CA VAL A 105 -13.16 -5.97 5.66
C VAL A 105 -14.60 -6.44 5.50
N LYS A 106 -15.43 -6.35 6.54
CA LYS A 106 -16.77 -6.91 6.57
C LYS A 106 -17.65 -6.54 5.37
N PRO A 107 -17.76 -5.25 4.94
CA PRO A 107 -18.59 -4.90 3.79
C PRO A 107 -18.16 -5.60 2.49
N LEU A 108 -16.85 -5.75 2.29
CA LEU A 108 -16.29 -6.45 1.13
C LEU A 108 -16.57 -7.95 1.16
N VAL A 109 -16.36 -8.58 2.31
CA VAL A 109 -16.61 -10.01 2.53
C VAL A 109 -18.09 -10.36 2.30
N GLU A 110 -19.00 -9.55 2.84
CA GLU A 110 -20.44 -9.71 2.65
C GLU A 110 -20.82 -9.55 1.18
N THR A 111 -20.24 -8.57 0.48
CA THR A 111 -20.50 -8.34 -0.95
C THR A 111 -19.94 -9.48 -1.78
N TYR A 112 -18.71 -9.92 -1.57
CA TYR A 112 -18.11 -11.05 -2.25
C TYR A 112 -18.95 -12.33 -2.07
N SER A 113 -19.29 -12.66 -0.82
CA SER A 113 -20.09 -13.85 -0.50
C SER A 113 -21.47 -13.79 -1.16
N ARG A 114 -22.13 -12.64 -1.17
CA ARG A 114 -23.43 -12.45 -1.81
C ARG A 114 -23.35 -12.56 -3.33
N MET A 115 -22.33 -11.94 -3.96
CA MET A 115 -22.18 -11.93 -5.42
C MET A 115 -21.83 -13.30 -5.98
N PHE A 116 -20.96 -14.03 -5.31
CA PHE A 116 -20.39 -15.26 -5.84
C PHE A 116 -20.89 -16.53 -5.16
N SER A 117 -21.67 -16.43 -4.09
CA SER A 117 -22.13 -17.57 -3.29
C SER A 117 -20.97 -18.42 -2.74
N VAL A 118 -19.86 -17.77 -2.37
CA VAL A 118 -18.69 -18.37 -1.74
C VAL A 118 -18.58 -17.82 -0.32
N PRO A 119 -18.78 -18.63 0.72
CA PRO A 119 -18.58 -18.23 2.12
C PRO A 119 -17.13 -17.83 2.39
N VAL A 120 -16.92 -16.82 3.22
CA VAL A 120 -15.60 -16.38 3.64
C VAL A 120 -15.46 -16.53 5.16
N THR A 121 -14.42 -17.23 5.58
CA THR A 121 -14.01 -17.26 6.98
C THR A 121 -12.91 -16.22 7.17
N VAL A 122 -13.16 -15.25 8.07
CA VAL A 122 -12.22 -14.15 8.31
C VAL A 122 -11.45 -14.39 9.60
N GLY A 123 -10.13 -14.46 9.50
CA GLY A 123 -9.18 -14.41 10.60
C GLY A 123 -8.69 -12.98 10.82
N GLU A 124 -8.37 -12.63 12.07
CA GLU A 124 -7.77 -11.35 12.43
C GLU A 124 -6.48 -11.58 13.19
N ALA A 125 -5.44 -10.83 12.83
CA ALA A 125 -4.15 -10.87 13.48
C ALA A 125 -3.46 -9.51 13.35
N THR A 126 -2.54 -9.20 14.25
CA THR A 126 -1.67 -8.03 14.09
C THR A 126 -0.67 -8.25 12.96
N GLU A 127 -0.05 -7.17 12.47
CA GLU A 127 1.00 -7.29 11.44
C GLU A 127 2.17 -8.14 11.93
N GLU A 128 2.53 -7.99 13.21
CA GLU A 128 3.60 -8.75 13.85
C GLU A 128 3.29 -10.25 13.89
N GLU A 129 2.06 -10.62 14.26
CA GLU A 129 1.60 -12.03 14.27
C GLU A 129 1.58 -12.62 12.86
N ILE A 130 1.15 -11.86 11.85
CA ILE A 130 1.18 -12.29 10.45
C ILE A 130 2.63 -12.46 9.99
N GLN A 131 3.51 -11.53 10.33
CA GLN A 131 4.93 -11.59 9.99
C GLN A 131 5.60 -12.81 10.63
N GLU A 132 5.34 -13.06 11.91
CA GLU A 132 5.85 -14.22 12.63
C GLU A 132 5.37 -15.54 12.01
N PHE A 133 4.09 -15.65 11.69
CA PHE A 133 3.52 -16.82 11.00
C PHE A 133 4.25 -17.11 9.69
N ILE A 134 4.56 -16.09 8.90
CA ILE A 134 5.21 -16.26 7.60
C ILE A 134 6.66 -16.67 7.78
N GLN A 135 7.38 -16.03 8.68
CA GLN A 135 8.77 -16.37 8.98
C GLN A 135 8.92 -17.80 9.47
N GLN A 136 7.96 -18.29 10.26
CA GLN A 136 7.95 -19.65 10.77
C GLN A 136 7.54 -20.68 9.71
N THR A 137 6.63 -20.30 8.81
CA THR A 137 6.09 -21.22 7.79
C THR A 137 7.00 -21.32 6.56
N TYR A 138 7.78 -20.26 6.28
CA TYR A 138 8.64 -20.16 5.11
C TYR A 138 10.07 -19.76 5.50
N VAL A 139 10.88 -20.73 5.81
CA VAL A 139 12.34 -20.54 5.83
C VAL A 139 12.83 -20.57 4.39
N ALA A 140 13.27 -19.40 3.90
CA ALA A 140 13.99 -19.17 2.65
C ALA A 140 14.07 -20.38 1.67
N GLY A 141 13.11 -20.46 0.74
CA GLY A 141 13.20 -21.34 -0.43
C GLY A 141 12.95 -22.82 -0.20
N LYS A 142 12.48 -23.23 0.96
CA LYS A 142 12.02 -24.60 1.22
C LYS A 142 10.59 -24.55 1.73
N SER A 143 9.64 -25.03 0.92
CA SER A 143 8.35 -25.41 1.44
C SER A 143 8.61 -26.49 2.52
N VAL A 144 8.23 -26.21 3.75
CA VAL A 144 8.28 -27.19 4.83
C VAL A 144 7.15 -28.17 4.60
N GLU A 145 7.30 -29.06 3.59
CA GLU A 145 6.45 -30.22 3.41
C GLU A 145 6.82 -31.39 4.30
N SER A 146 7.86 -31.27 5.09
CA SER A 146 8.32 -32.33 5.94
C SER A 146 8.27 -31.93 7.40
N GLU A 147 7.45 -32.68 8.11
CA GLU A 147 7.40 -32.71 9.56
C GLU A 147 6.95 -31.36 10.19
N THR A 148 5.65 -31.22 10.28
CA THR A 148 4.99 -30.33 11.21
C THR A 148 5.40 -30.67 12.63
N SER A 149 6.60 -30.34 13.00
CA SER A 149 6.95 -30.20 14.39
C SER A 149 6.24 -28.95 14.90
N ASP A 150 5.08 -29.16 15.51
CA ASP A 150 4.47 -28.38 16.58
C ASP A 150 4.83 -26.88 16.70
N ILE A 151 4.80 -26.13 15.61
CA ILE A 151 4.74 -24.67 15.69
C ILE A 151 3.29 -24.35 16.04
N LYS A 152 2.97 -24.44 17.31
CA LYS A 152 1.73 -23.91 17.88
C LYS A 152 1.86 -22.41 17.98
N LEU A 153 1.62 -21.71 16.88
CA LEU A 153 1.03 -20.39 16.99
C LEU A 153 -0.33 -20.63 17.65
N ASP A 154 -0.48 -20.23 18.88
CA ASP A 154 -1.72 -20.38 19.68
C ASP A 154 -2.79 -19.36 19.19
N ILE A 155 -2.78 -19.08 17.89
CA ILE A 155 -3.65 -18.10 17.23
C ILE A 155 -4.79 -18.86 16.58
N ASN A 156 -5.97 -18.73 17.11
CA ASN A 156 -7.19 -19.31 16.55
C ASN A 156 -7.83 -18.34 15.55
N TRP A 157 -7.42 -18.42 14.29
CA TRP A 157 -8.05 -17.64 13.20
C TRP A 157 -9.37 -18.23 12.71
N GLY A 158 -9.74 -19.43 13.15
CA GLY A 158 -10.88 -20.20 12.65
C GLY A 158 -10.54 -21.10 11.46
N PHE A 159 -9.27 -21.12 11.03
CA PHE A 159 -8.73 -21.98 9.98
C PHE A 159 -7.24 -22.27 10.22
N GLU A 160 -6.72 -23.29 9.57
CA GLU A 160 -5.33 -23.74 9.71
C GLU A 160 -4.34 -22.82 8.95
N LYS A 161 -4.70 -22.48 7.70
CA LYS A 161 -3.90 -21.61 6.83
C LYS A 161 -4.80 -20.61 6.10
N PRO A 162 -4.37 -19.37 5.91
CA PRO A 162 -5.06 -18.43 5.06
C PRO A 162 -4.88 -18.79 3.58
N ASP A 163 -5.90 -18.51 2.76
CA ASP A 163 -5.83 -18.55 1.31
C ASP A 163 -5.38 -17.17 0.77
N VAL A 164 -5.85 -16.12 1.43
CA VAL A 164 -5.55 -14.73 1.10
C VAL A 164 -5.17 -13.97 2.36
N ILE A 165 -4.18 -13.10 2.26
CA ILE A 165 -3.95 -12.04 3.24
C ILE A 165 -4.37 -10.72 2.61
N PHE A 166 -5.22 -9.97 3.32
CA PHE A 166 -5.81 -8.72 2.88
C PHE A 166 -5.61 -7.61 3.92
N LEU A 167 -5.57 -6.36 3.47
CA LEU A 167 -5.17 -5.19 4.26
C LEU A 167 -3.73 -5.25 4.80
N ALA A 168 -2.85 -5.93 4.06
CA ALA A 168 -1.44 -5.97 4.39
C ALA A 168 -0.78 -4.61 4.14
N SER A 169 -0.02 -4.11 5.13
CA SER A 169 0.80 -2.92 4.94
C SER A 169 2.02 -3.20 4.05
N GLU A 170 2.66 -2.13 3.59
CA GLU A 170 3.90 -2.25 2.82
C GLU A 170 5.04 -2.88 3.63
N ALA A 171 5.13 -2.60 4.93
CA ALA A 171 6.14 -3.21 5.80
C ALA A 171 5.99 -4.73 5.86
N LEU A 172 4.75 -5.21 5.96
CA LEU A 172 4.45 -6.63 5.92
C LEU A 172 4.84 -7.23 4.55
N MET A 173 4.59 -6.52 3.45
CA MET A 173 4.93 -6.98 2.09
C MET A 173 6.43 -7.14 1.86
N GLN A 174 7.27 -6.30 2.44
CA GLN A 174 8.74 -6.47 2.34
C GLN A 174 9.22 -7.80 2.93
N CYS A 175 8.50 -8.33 3.91
CA CYS A 175 8.75 -9.67 4.46
C CYS A 175 8.33 -10.78 3.47
N PHE A 176 7.30 -10.55 2.66
CA PHE A 176 6.77 -11.52 1.71
C PHE A 176 7.62 -11.65 0.44
N GLU A 177 8.06 -10.53 -0.11
CA GLU A 177 8.91 -10.51 -1.30
C GLU A 177 10.21 -11.30 -1.08
N ALA A 178 10.73 -11.26 0.15
CA ALA A 178 11.91 -12.03 0.53
C ALA A 178 11.66 -13.53 0.73
N SER A 179 10.40 -13.97 0.91
CA SER A 179 10.07 -15.33 1.35
C SER A 179 9.45 -16.23 0.29
N ALA A 180 9.13 -15.72 -0.91
CA ALA A 180 8.37 -16.44 -1.96
C ALA A 180 7.01 -17.00 -1.46
N TYR A 181 6.40 -16.35 -0.46
CA TYR A 181 5.15 -16.78 0.13
C TYR A 181 3.92 -16.48 -0.73
N CYS A 182 4.04 -15.51 -1.63
CA CYS A 182 2.97 -15.14 -2.53
C CYS A 182 2.84 -16.13 -3.68
N GLN A 183 1.62 -16.58 -3.94
CA GLN A 183 1.28 -17.31 -5.14
C GLN A 183 0.90 -16.31 -6.24
N PRO A 184 1.68 -16.19 -7.33
CA PRO A 184 1.36 -15.26 -8.40
C PRO A 184 0.05 -15.62 -9.08
N TYR A 185 -0.76 -14.61 -9.35
CA TYR A 185 -1.98 -14.73 -10.16
C TYR A 185 -2.18 -13.46 -10.97
N GLU A 186 -2.22 -13.58 -12.30
CA GLU A 186 -2.48 -12.45 -13.19
C GLU A 186 -4.00 -12.22 -13.31
N VAL A 187 -4.49 -11.11 -12.75
CA VAL A 187 -5.90 -10.73 -12.86
C VAL A 187 -6.29 -10.38 -14.30
N SER A 188 -7.58 -10.45 -14.59
CA SER A 188 -8.12 -10.26 -15.95
C SER A 188 -7.81 -8.88 -16.55
N SER A 189 -7.62 -7.85 -15.73
CA SER A 189 -7.29 -6.51 -16.16
C SER A 189 -6.69 -5.70 -15.02
N THR A 190 -5.63 -4.96 -15.32
CA THR A 190 -5.00 -3.95 -14.47
C THR A 190 -5.12 -2.54 -15.06
N ASP A 191 -5.82 -2.38 -16.18
CA ASP A 191 -6.04 -1.12 -16.88
C ASP A 191 -6.95 -0.14 -16.12
N GLN A 192 -7.64 -0.61 -15.08
CA GLN A 192 -8.47 0.20 -14.21
C GLN A 192 -7.71 0.86 -13.06
N TYR A 193 -6.45 0.52 -12.84
CA TYR A 193 -5.64 1.20 -11.83
C TYR A 193 -5.24 2.60 -12.28
N VAL A 194 -5.36 3.57 -11.40
CA VAL A 194 -4.93 4.96 -11.68
C VAL A 194 -3.43 5.05 -11.96
N ARG A 195 -2.63 4.07 -11.49
CA ARG A 195 -1.17 4.02 -11.67
C ARG A 195 -0.66 2.58 -11.65
N ALA A 196 0.42 2.34 -12.39
CA ALA A 196 1.11 1.04 -12.40
C ALA A 196 1.82 0.71 -11.07
N ASP A 197 2.05 1.69 -10.18
CA ASP A 197 2.66 1.48 -8.86
C ASP A 197 1.73 0.74 -7.88
N PHE A 198 0.45 0.55 -8.24
CA PHE A 198 -0.54 -0.07 -7.36
C PHE A 198 -0.75 -1.57 -7.60
N PHE A 199 0.08 -2.19 -8.40
CA PHE A 199 0.09 -3.65 -8.56
C PHE A 199 1.49 -4.15 -8.94
N ASP A 200 1.74 -5.42 -8.62
CA ASP A 200 2.95 -6.09 -9.07
C ASP A 200 2.77 -6.65 -10.49
N ALA A 201 3.70 -6.32 -11.39
CA ALA A 201 3.63 -6.76 -12.78
C ALA A 201 3.73 -8.29 -12.96
N THR A 202 4.23 -9.01 -11.96
CA THR A 202 4.28 -10.47 -11.94
C THR A 202 3.06 -11.12 -11.27
N GLY A 203 2.10 -10.30 -10.79
CA GLY A 203 0.86 -10.77 -10.20
C GLY A 203 0.98 -11.26 -8.74
N GLN A 204 2.03 -10.87 -8.04
CA GLN A 204 2.22 -11.31 -6.64
C GLN A 204 1.25 -10.61 -5.68
N TRP A 205 0.95 -9.33 -5.94
CA TRP A 205 0.03 -8.56 -5.10
C TRP A 205 -0.70 -7.48 -5.90
N TYR A 206 -1.82 -7.04 -5.35
CA TYR A 206 -2.64 -5.94 -5.87
C TYR A 206 -3.03 -5.02 -4.74
N ALA A 207 -2.87 -3.70 -4.93
CA ALA A 207 -3.36 -2.73 -3.98
C ALA A 207 -4.89 -2.59 -4.12
N TYR A 208 -5.56 -2.52 -2.99
CA TYR A 208 -6.98 -2.18 -2.90
C TYR A 208 -7.17 -0.68 -2.64
N ALA A 209 -6.25 -0.11 -1.86
CA ALA A 209 -6.32 1.26 -1.42
C ALA A 209 -4.91 1.85 -1.21
N ALA A 210 -4.87 3.17 -1.09
CA ALA A 210 -3.67 3.90 -0.73
C ALA A 210 -3.94 4.89 0.41
N ASP A 211 -2.89 5.15 1.19
CA ASP A 211 -2.92 6.06 2.33
C ASP A 211 -1.64 6.92 2.34
N PRO A 212 -1.64 8.06 1.63
CA PRO A 212 -0.49 8.95 1.56
C PRO A 212 -0.27 9.71 2.87
N LEU A 213 0.97 10.11 3.15
CA LEU A 213 1.26 11.14 4.14
C LEU A 213 0.76 12.50 3.67
N VAL A 214 0.25 13.28 4.60
CA VAL A 214 -0.28 14.63 4.36
C VAL A 214 0.16 15.60 5.44
N LEU A 215 0.09 16.90 5.12
CA LEU A 215 0.14 17.95 6.13
C LEU A 215 -1.29 18.24 6.60
N LEU A 216 -1.48 18.26 7.90
CA LEU A 216 -2.72 18.66 8.53
C LEU A 216 -2.50 19.99 9.24
N VAL A 217 -3.30 21.02 8.91
CA VAL A 217 -3.15 22.37 9.46
C VAL A 217 -4.40 22.83 10.18
N ASN A 218 -4.22 23.56 11.27
CA ASN A 218 -5.31 24.26 11.92
C ASN A 218 -5.60 25.57 11.16
N GLN A 219 -6.65 25.56 10.34
CA GLN A 219 -6.99 26.68 9.45
C GLN A 219 -7.37 27.95 10.22
N GLU A 220 -8.00 27.83 11.38
CA GLU A 220 -8.34 28.97 12.22
C GLU A 220 -7.08 29.68 12.71
N ARG A 221 -6.11 28.89 13.22
CA ARG A 221 -4.83 29.46 13.69
C ARG A 221 -4.01 30.10 12.58
N LEU A 222 -4.06 29.56 11.36
CA LEU A 222 -3.44 30.18 10.21
C LEU A 222 -4.10 31.53 9.86
N ASN A 223 -5.44 31.54 9.83
CA ASN A 223 -6.22 32.74 9.51
C ASN A 223 -6.04 33.86 10.56
N GLU A 224 -6.13 33.52 11.87
CA GLU A 224 -5.93 34.45 12.96
C GLU A 224 -4.58 35.18 12.88
N LYS A 225 -3.54 34.47 12.45
CA LYS A 225 -2.17 34.98 12.35
C LYS A 225 -1.79 35.47 10.97
N LYS A 226 -2.74 35.41 9.99
CA LYS A 226 -2.52 35.75 8.58
C LYS A 226 -1.33 35.00 7.97
N ILE A 227 -1.16 33.73 8.32
CA ILE A 227 -0.11 32.86 7.84
C ILE A 227 -0.56 32.27 6.52
N GLN A 228 0.34 32.27 5.52
CA GLN A 228 0.08 31.63 4.24
C GLN A 228 -0.12 30.12 4.46
N ARG A 229 -1.13 29.55 3.82
CA ARG A 229 -1.38 28.12 3.82
C ARG A 229 -0.20 27.38 3.15
N PRO A 230 0.42 26.39 3.82
CA PRO A 230 1.50 25.62 3.21
C PRO A 230 0.97 24.82 2.02
N ARG A 231 1.87 24.47 1.09
CA ARG A 231 1.59 23.64 -0.08
C ARG A 231 2.51 22.42 -0.15
N GLU A 232 3.72 22.59 0.37
CA GLU A 232 4.78 21.59 0.33
C GLU A 232 5.34 21.33 1.74
N TRP A 233 6.05 20.23 1.90
CA TRP A 233 6.65 19.83 3.18
C TRP A 233 7.58 20.90 3.76
N THR A 234 8.38 21.53 2.89
CA THR A 234 9.34 22.57 3.31
C THR A 234 8.68 23.87 3.74
N ASP A 235 7.40 24.06 3.44
CA ASP A 235 6.63 25.22 3.91
C ASP A 235 6.41 25.20 5.43
N LEU A 236 6.67 24.09 6.11
CA LEU A 236 6.74 24.05 7.58
C LEU A 236 7.84 24.99 8.14
N LEU A 237 8.80 25.38 7.32
CA LEU A 237 9.88 26.31 7.68
C LEU A 237 9.56 27.78 7.43
N ILE A 238 8.39 28.12 6.85
CA ILE A 238 8.01 29.52 6.63
C ILE A 238 7.73 30.25 7.94
N ASP A 239 7.82 31.59 7.90
CA ASP A 239 7.50 32.42 9.04
C ASP A 239 6.06 32.16 9.51
N GLY A 240 5.93 31.93 10.80
CA GLY A 240 4.64 31.61 11.41
C GLY A 240 4.32 30.12 11.51
N LEU A 241 4.94 29.22 10.77
CA LEU A 241 4.86 27.77 11.01
C LEU A 241 6.08 27.24 11.76
N ARG A 242 7.25 27.79 11.49
CA ARG A 242 8.50 27.42 12.18
C ARG A 242 8.35 27.48 13.71
N GLY A 243 8.67 26.38 14.39
CA GLY A 243 8.51 26.26 15.85
C GLY A 243 7.05 26.31 16.31
N ARG A 244 6.09 25.92 15.45
CA ARG A 244 4.66 25.90 15.76
C ARG A 244 3.94 24.68 15.18
N TYR A 245 4.67 23.64 14.85
CA TYR A 245 4.13 22.35 14.41
C TYR A 245 4.66 21.24 15.31
N VAL A 246 3.87 20.19 15.40
CA VAL A 246 4.21 18.96 16.11
C VAL A 246 4.48 17.85 15.09
N PHE A 247 5.40 16.98 15.44
CA PHE A 247 5.77 15.87 14.59
C PHE A 247 5.60 14.54 15.32
N PRO A 248 4.95 13.53 14.71
CA PRO A 248 4.97 12.18 15.26
C PRO A 248 6.41 11.64 15.33
N ASP A 249 6.84 11.19 16.51
CA ASP A 249 8.20 10.77 16.77
C ASP A 249 8.61 9.59 15.87
N PRO A 250 9.65 9.72 15.04
CA PRO A 250 10.08 8.63 14.16
C PRO A 250 10.61 7.40 14.90
N ALA A 251 11.10 7.56 16.13
CA ALA A 251 11.50 6.43 16.95
C ALA A 251 10.31 5.57 17.41
N LEU A 252 9.12 6.18 17.53
CA LEU A 252 7.96 5.57 18.15
C LEU A 252 6.79 5.33 17.18
N THR A 253 6.73 6.07 16.06
CA THR A 253 5.57 6.05 15.17
C THR A 253 5.92 5.66 13.73
N TYR A 254 5.03 4.93 13.08
CA TYR A 254 5.17 4.61 11.65
C TYR A 254 5.07 5.88 10.78
N VAL A 255 4.24 6.85 11.14
CA VAL A 255 4.12 8.12 10.39
C VAL A 255 5.45 8.88 10.40
N GLY A 256 6.14 8.93 11.54
CA GLY A 256 7.46 9.53 11.61
C GLY A 256 8.49 8.81 10.73
N LYS A 257 8.52 7.46 10.75
CA LYS A 257 9.39 6.65 9.89
C LYS A 257 9.08 6.82 8.41
N LYS A 258 7.79 6.86 8.03
CA LYS A 258 7.35 7.11 6.64
C LYS A 258 7.81 8.48 6.16
N PHE A 259 7.81 9.48 7.04
CA PHE A 259 8.30 10.81 6.70
C PHE A 259 9.82 10.85 6.47
N GLU A 260 10.60 10.18 7.30
CA GLU A 260 12.03 10.01 7.03
C GLU A 260 12.26 9.27 5.72
N SER A 261 11.52 8.18 5.48
CA SER A 261 11.56 7.40 4.24
C SER A 261 11.26 8.26 3.01
N LEU A 262 10.26 9.15 3.10
CA LEU A 262 9.91 10.09 2.04
C LEU A 262 11.11 10.93 1.59
N PHE A 263 11.83 11.55 2.51
CA PHE A 263 12.94 12.43 2.14
C PHE A 263 14.20 11.67 1.74
N LEU A 264 14.49 10.57 2.42
CA LEU A 264 15.63 9.71 2.06
C LEU A 264 15.40 9.05 0.68
N GLY A 265 14.18 8.61 0.38
CA GLY A 265 13.82 8.04 -0.92
C GLY A 265 13.84 9.06 -2.06
N GLN A 266 13.32 10.26 -1.81
CA GLN A 266 13.20 11.30 -2.84
C GLN A 266 14.55 11.99 -3.16
N TYR A 267 15.40 12.17 -2.17
CA TYR A 267 16.60 13.00 -2.31
C TYR A 267 17.92 12.27 -2.05
N GLY A 268 17.85 10.98 -1.71
CA GLY A 268 18.99 10.18 -1.27
C GLY A 268 19.40 10.47 0.18
N LEU A 269 20.31 9.65 0.71
CA LEU A 269 20.65 9.66 2.14
C LEU A 269 21.19 11.02 2.60
N ASP A 270 22.17 11.59 1.89
CA ASP A 270 22.83 12.84 2.32
C ASP A 270 21.90 14.04 2.32
N LYS A 271 21.25 14.29 1.20
CA LYS A 271 20.39 15.45 1.01
C LYS A 271 19.07 15.31 1.76
N GLY A 272 18.50 14.09 1.77
CA GLY A 272 17.32 13.77 2.54
C GLY A 272 17.53 14.02 4.02
N THR A 273 18.65 13.55 4.59
CA THR A 273 19.02 13.79 5.98
C THR A 273 19.13 15.29 6.32
N GLN A 274 19.74 16.10 5.46
CA GLN A 274 19.84 17.54 5.69
C GLN A 274 18.47 18.24 5.74
N ILE A 275 17.53 17.83 4.89
CA ILE A 275 16.18 18.38 4.88
C ILE A 275 15.43 17.96 6.15
N ILE A 276 15.49 16.68 6.52
CA ILE A 276 14.87 16.18 7.74
C ILE A 276 15.41 16.90 8.97
N GLN A 277 16.75 17.07 9.08
CA GLN A 277 17.36 17.85 10.17
C GLN A 277 16.80 19.27 10.23
N SER A 278 16.71 19.96 9.08
CA SER A 278 16.18 21.32 9.04
C SER A 278 14.74 21.41 9.52
N LEU A 279 13.92 20.41 9.22
CA LEU A 279 12.54 20.31 9.71
C LEU A 279 12.51 19.99 11.20
N PHE A 280 13.26 19.00 11.66
CA PHE A 280 13.26 18.55 13.05
C PHE A 280 13.88 19.57 14.03
N GLU A 281 14.88 20.33 13.62
CA GLU A 281 15.44 21.45 14.41
C GLU A 281 14.44 22.60 14.62
N ASN A 282 13.40 22.67 13.81
CA ASN A 282 12.39 23.74 13.84
C ASN A 282 11.00 23.23 14.30
N VAL A 283 10.88 21.98 14.73
CA VAL A 283 9.65 21.46 15.34
C VAL A 283 9.47 22.05 16.75
N ASP A 284 8.22 22.24 17.18
CA ASP A 284 7.92 22.66 18.56
C ASP A 284 8.03 21.47 19.53
N ALA A 285 7.51 20.30 19.11
CA ALA A 285 7.57 19.08 19.88
C ALA A 285 7.50 17.82 18.99
N PHE A 286 8.06 16.72 19.48
CA PHE A 286 7.76 15.37 18.99
C PHE A 286 6.65 14.76 19.83
N SER A 287 5.74 14.04 19.20
CA SER A 287 4.62 13.34 19.83
C SER A 287 4.82 11.84 19.76
N GLU A 288 4.60 11.15 20.86
CA GLU A 288 4.68 9.69 20.93
C GLU A 288 3.54 9.00 20.15
N SER A 289 2.53 9.76 19.71
CA SER A 289 1.37 9.24 18.99
C SER A 289 0.92 10.20 17.91
N THR A 290 0.66 9.67 16.72
CA THR A 290 0.07 10.42 15.60
C THR A 290 -1.29 11.01 16.00
N TYR A 291 -2.12 10.22 16.68
CA TYR A 291 -3.43 10.68 17.16
C TYR A 291 -3.32 11.87 18.10
N GLN A 292 -2.36 11.85 19.04
CA GLN A 292 -2.13 12.97 19.95
C GLN A 292 -1.65 14.23 19.19
N ALA A 293 -0.76 14.08 18.20
CA ALA A 293 -0.31 15.19 17.36
C ALA A 293 -1.50 15.85 16.62
N ILE A 294 -2.40 15.05 16.07
CA ILE A 294 -3.61 15.51 15.39
C ILE A 294 -4.53 16.28 16.37
N ARG A 295 -4.81 15.70 17.53
CA ARG A 295 -5.66 16.33 18.56
C ARG A 295 -5.09 17.65 19.04
N ASP A 296 -3.80 17.68 19.37
CA ASP A 296 -3.14 18.89 19.84
C ASP A 296 -3.18 20.00 18.77
N THR A 297 -3.12 19.63 17.47
CA THR A 297 -3.29 20.55 16.35
C THR A 297 -4.75 21.01 16.24
N GLY A 298 -5.73 20.10 16.37
CA GLY A 298 -7.15 20.42 16.35
C GLY A 298 -7.54 21.38 17.48
N PHE A 299 -7.04 21.18 18.68
CA PHE A 299 -7.24 22.10 19.81
C PHE A 299 -6.44 23.41 19.70
N GLY A 300 -5.64 23.58 18.66
CA GLY A 300 -4.90 24.82 18.38
C GLY A 300 -3.65 25.04 19.22
N LYS A 301 -3.14 23.99 19.89
CA LYS A 301 -1.84 24.02 20.56
C LYS A 301 -0.72 24.16 19.53
N TYR A 302 -0.84 23.44 18.41
CA TYR A 302 0.04 23.54 17.26
C TYR A 302 -0.72 24.07 16.04
N ARG A 303 -0.01 24.55 15.03
CA ARG A 303 -0.59 25.05 13.77
C ARG A 303 -0.63 24.01 12.69
N ALA A 304 0.24 23.02 12.77
CA ALA A 304 0.33 21.93 11.80
C ALA A 304 0.87 20.66 12.46
N CYS A 305 0.57 19.53 11.83
CA CYS A 305 1.21 18.23 12.07
C CYS A 305 1.29 17.42 10.77
N VAL A 306 2.02 16.32 10.83
CA VAL A 306 2.08 15.32 9.76
C VAL A 306 1.27 14.10 10.21
N CYS A 307 0.48 13.54 9.29
CA CYS A 307 -0.28 12.32 9.54
C CYS A 307 -0.55 11.56 8.22
N SER A 308 -1.16 10.39 8.31
CA SER A 308 -1.76 9.72 7.17
C SER A 308 -3.04 10.45 6.74
N LEU A 309 -3.41 10.34 5.45
CA LEU A 309 -4.65 10.91 4.95
C LEU A 309 -5.88 10.29 5.63
N SER A 310 -5.84 8.98 5.89
CA SER A 310 -6.90 8.27 6.62
C SER A 310 -7.11 8.82 8.02
N ASP A 311 -6.04 9.11 8.76
CA ASP A 311 -6.11 9.73 10.08
C ASP A 311 -6.69 11.15 10.01
N ALA A 312 -6.31 11.91 8.98
CA ALA A 312 -6.87 13.25 8.75
C ALA A 312 -8.37 13.21 8.43
N TYR A 313 -8.81 12.26 7.59
CA TYR A 313 -10.22 12.05 7.31
C TYR A 313 -11.01 11.71 8.58
N ARG A 314 -10.50 10.78 9.39
CA ARG A 314 -11.10 10.40 10.67
C ARG A 314 -11.24 11.61 11.60
N ALA A 315 -10.18 12.36 11.80
CA ALA A 315 -10.15 13.51 12.69
C ALA A 315 -11.21 14.57 12.31
N ILE A 316 -11.32 14.87 11.01
CA ILE A 316 -12.26 15.90 10.52
C ILE A 316 -13.70 15.38 10.48
N THR A 317 -13.91 14.10 10.14
CA THR A 317 -15.26 13.60 9.86
C THR A 317 -15.93 12.87 11.02
N LYS A 318 -15.15 12.24 11.91
CA LYS A 318 -15.65 11.52 13.10
C LYS A 318 -15.33 12.23 14.42
N ASP A 319 -14.14 12.83 14.55
CA ASP A 319 -13.72 13.48 15.78
C ASP A 319 -14.09 14.98 15.81
N ASP A 320 -14.83 15.45 14.80
CA ASP A 320 -15.41 16.79 14.65
C ASP A 320 -14.40 17.96 14.73
N PHE A 321 -13.17 17.75 14.28
CA PHE A 321 -12.18 18.83 14.14
C PHE A 321 -12.38 19.63 12.84
N ASP A 322 -13.49 20.37 12.73
CA ASP A 322 -13.85 21.14 11.53
C ASP A 322 -12.85 22.27 11.20
N ASN A 323 -12.01 22.65 12.15
CA ASN A 323 -10.96 23.66 11.98
C ASN A 323 -9.67 23.10 11.35
N LEU A 324 -9.60 21.78 11.15
CA LEU A 324 -8.48 21.16 10.47
C LEU A 324 -8.68 21.16 8.94
N SER A 325 -7.58 21.29 8.23
CA SER A 325 -7.56 21.25 6.76
C SER A 325 -6.38 20.44 6.25
N VAL A 326 -6.66 19.55 5.29
CA VAL A 326 -5.66 18.68 4.66
C VAL A 326 -4.93 19.44 3.56
N ILE A 327 -3.62 19.28 3.50
CA ILE A 327 -2.74 19.71 2.41
C ILE A 327 -2.14 18.44 1.80
N LEU A 328 -2.29 18.31 0.49
CA LEU A 328 -1.67 17.25 -0.30
C LEU A 328 -0.41 17.81 -0.97
N PRO A 329 0.80 17.50 -0.47
CA PRO A 329 2.04 17.93 -1.12
C PRO A 329 2.23 17.24 -2.48
N GLY A 330 3.04 17.84 -3.36
CA GLY A 330 3.30 17.30 -4.70
C GLY A 330 3.99 15.94 -4.73
N ALA A 331 4.71 15.58 -3.66
CA ALA A 331 5.31 14.26 -3.47
C ALA A 331 5.00 13.73 -2.08
N SER A 332 4.70 12.43 -1.97
CA SER A 332 4.39 11.80 -0.69
C SER A 332 4.87 10.35 -0.62
N TYR A 333 5.00 9.85 0.60
CA TYR A 333 5.07 8.42 0.87
C TYR A 333 3.65 7.85 0.89
N PHE A 334 3.43 6.81 0.08
CA PHE A 334 2.15 6.14 -0.01
C PHE A 334 2.24 4.79 0.69
N SER A 335 1.48 4.60 1.75
CA SER A 335 1.17 3.26 2.20
C SER A 335 0.14 2.66 1.26
N THR A 336 0.46 1.52 0.67
CA THR A 336 -0.49 0.75 -0.13
C THR A 336 -1.10 -0.36 0.72
N ILE A 337 -2.41 -0.50 0.63
CA ILE A 337 -3.16 -1.56 1.32
C ILE A 337 -3.39 -2.66 0.31
N ARG A 338 -2.75 -3.79 0.53
CA ARG A 338 -2.55 -4.84 -0.46
C ARG A 338 -3.30 -6.12 -0.15
N SER A 339 -3.53 -6.89 -1.19
CA SER A 339 -4.03 -8.26 -1.15
C SER A 339 -3.08 -9.17 -1.89
N PHE A 340 -2.84 -10.36 -1.37
CA PHE A 340 -2.09 -11.40 -2.06
C PHE A 340 -2.57 -12.78 -1.68
N ILE A 341 -2.32 -13.73 -2.57
CA ILE A 341 -2.68 -15.14 -2.39
C ILE A 341 -1.51 -15.84 -1.71
N CYS A 342 -1.81 -16.64 -0.71
CA CYS A 342 -0.81 -17.41 0.01
C CYS A 342 -0.40 -18.65 -0.78
N GLN A 343 0.90 -18.94 -0.81
CA GLN A 343 1.43 -20.14 -1.44
C GLN A 343 0.84 -21.40 -0.76
N GLY A 344 0.35 -22.32 -1.56
CA GLY A 344 -0.29 -23.54 -1.05
C GLY A 344 -1.69 -23.32 -0.48
N SER A 345 -2.40 -22.30 -0.97
CA SER A 345 -3.82 -22.08 -0.68
C SER A 345 -4.64 -23.35 -0.95
N LYS A 346 -5.53 -23.71 -0.01
CA LYS A 346 -6.46 -24.84 -0.16
C LYS A 346 -7.64 -24.51 -1.07
N HIS A 347 -8.03 -23.22 -1.14
CA HIS A 347 -9.14 -22.72 -1.93
C HIS A 347 -8.63 -21.75 -3.01
N THR A 348 -7.78 -22.28 -3.89
CA THR A 348 -7.04 -21.50 -4.88
C THR A 348 -7.95 -20.72 -5.82
N TYR A 349 -9.06 -21.31 -6.28
CA TYR A 349 -9.98 -20.63 -7.20
C TYR A 349 -10.80 -19.54 -6.49
N SER A 350 -11.14 -19.77 -5.23
CA SER A 350 -11.77 -18.75 -4.38
C SER A 350 -10.83 -17.59 -4.13
N ALA A 351 -9.53 -17.85 -3.94
CA ALA A 351 -8.50 -16.83 -3.80
C ALA A 351 -8.29 -16.05 -5.11
N TYR A 352 -8.27 -16.73 -6.27
CA TYR A 352 -8.22 -16.06 -7.58
C TYR A 352 -9.45 -15.18 -7.81
N LEU A 353 -10.64 -15.66 -7.47
CA LEU A 353 -11.87 -14.90 -7.59
C LEU A 353 -11.89 -13.68 -6.65
N TRP A 354 -11.30 -13.81 -5.45
CA TRP A 354 -11.11 -12.66 -4.56
C TRP A 354 -10.21 -11.59 -5.18
N GLN A 355 -9.07 -11.98 -5.77
CA GLN A 355 -8.20 -11.02 -6.44
C GLN A 355 -8.88 -10.32 -7.63
N GLU A 356 -9.64 -11.08 -8.44
CA GLU A 356 -10.46 -10.50 -9.50
C GLU A 356 -11.48 -9.50 -8.95
N PHE A 357 -12.09 -9.80 -7.80
CA PHE A 357 -13.09 -8.94 -7.18
C PHE A 357 -12.48 -7.64 -6.66
N ILE A 358 -11.40 -7.72 -5.87
CA ILE A 358 -10.83 -6.52 -5.22
C ILE A 358 -10.14 -5.56 -6.21
N THR A 359 -9.80 -6.02 -7.40
CA THR A 359 -9.20 -5.21 -8.46
C THR A 359 -10.23 -4.54 -9.36
N LYS A 360 -11.51 -4.65 -9.06
CA LYS A 360 -12.61 -4.05 -9.84
C LYS A 360 -13.24 -2.88 -9.11
N ARG A 361 -13.81 -1.99 -9.91
CA ARG A 361 -14.53 -0.83 -9.42
C ARG A 361 -15.66 -1.18 -8.45
N ASP A 362 -16.40 -2.26 -8.74
CA ASP A 362 -17.53 -2.71 -7.92
C ASP A 362 -17.12 -2.96 -6.45
N SER A 363 -15.92 -3.50 -6.20
CA SER A 363 -15.41 -3.65 -4.84
C SER A 363 -14.97 -2.33 -4.23
N ALA A 364 -14.32 -1.47 -5.03
CA ALA A 364 -13.80 -0.19 -4.57
C ALA A 364 -14.93 0.79 -4.15
N GLU A 365 -16.13 0.66 -4.72
CA GLU A 365 -17.31 1.45 -4.34
C GLU A 365 -17.73 1.24 -2.87
N HIS A 366 -17.39 0.08 -2.27
CA HIS A 366 -17.66 -0.23 -0.86
C HIS A 366 -16.66 0.40 0.11
N MET A 367 -15.63 1.10 -0.38
CA MET A 367 -14.61 1.69 0.49
C MET A 367 -15.18 2.70 1.50
N GLY A 368 -16.23 3.42 1.11
CA GLY A 368 -16.93 4.36 2.00
C GLY A 368 -17.69 3.68 3.15
N GLU A 369 -17.94 2.37 3.06
CA GLU A 369 -18.61 1.57 4.09
C GLU A 369 -17.61 0.97 5.09
N MET A 370 -16.32 0.94 4.71
CA MET A 370 -15.23 0.45 5.57
C MET A 370 -14.83 1.53 6.58
N ASP A 371 -14.53 1.13 7.81
CA ASP A 371 -14.03 2.07 8.84
C ASP A 371 -12.52 2.32 8.76
N SER A 372 -11.98 2.35 7.53
CA SER A 372 -10.55 2.48 7.25
C SER A 372 -10.13 3.86 6.75
N PHE A 373 -11.05 4.63 6.16
CA PHE A 373 -10.81 5.98 5.61
C PHE A 373 -9.73 6.04 4.52
N PHE A 374 -9.45 4.94 3.84
CA PHE A 374 -8.45 4.88 2.78
C PHE A 374 -8.92 5.54 1.49
N SER A 375 -7.99 5.77 0.57
CA SER A 375 -8.28 6.31 -0.76
C SER A 375 -8.30 5.21 -1.81
N PRO A 376 -9.30 5.17 -2.70
CA PRO A 376 -9.37 4.18 -3.77
C PRO A 376 -8.23 4.38 -4.78
N VAL A 377 -7.76 3.26 -5.36
CA VAL A 377 -6.71 3.23 -6.39
C VAL A 377 -7.23 2.78 -7.75
N ILE A 378 -8.53 2.52 -7.86
CA ILE A 378 -9.22 2.11 -9.09
C ILE A 378 -9.85 3.35 -9.72
N GLU A 379 -9.57 3.58 -11.00
CA GLU A 379 -10.08 4.71 -11.78
C GLU A 379 -11.61 4.70 -11.87
N GLY A 380 -12.19 5.90 -11.82
CA GLY A 380 -13.64 6.07 -11.90
C GLY A 380 -14.42 5.59 -10.67
N THR A 381 -13.74 5.16 -9.60
CA THR A 381 -14.39 4.88 -8.32
C THR A 381 -14.97 6.17 -7.74
N PRO A 382 -16.25 6.19 -7.33
CA PRO A 382 -16.81 7.34 -6.64
C PRO A 382 -16.01 7.68 -5.39
N ASN A 383 -15.81 8.97 -5.15
CA ASN A 383 -15.15 9.38 -3.92
C ASN A 383 -15.93 8.89 -2.70
N PRO A 384 -15.30 8.24 -1.72
CA PRO A 384 -15.94 7.93 -0.46
C PRO A 384 -16.50 9.19 0.20
N TRP A 385 -17.55 9.06 1.02
CA TRP A 385 -18.27 10.18 1.62
C TRP A 385 -17.33 11.13 2.39
N TYR A 386 -16.32 10.59 3.09
CA TYR A 386 -15.34 11.38 3.84
C TYR A 386 -14.44 12.22 2.93
N ALA A 387 -14.01 11.70 1.78
CA ALA A 387 -13.23 12.45 0.79
C ALA A 387 -14.09 13.54 0.13
N SER A 388 -15.34 13.23 -0.21
CA SER A 388 -16.28 14.17 -0.78
C SER A 388 -16.61 15.32 0.17
N ARG A 389 -16.73 15.05 1.48
CA ARG A 389 -16.94 16.08 2.50
C ARG A 389 -15.81 17.12 2.53
N LEU A 390 -14.58 16.71 2.23
CA LEU A 390 -13.40 17.60 2.22
C LEU A 390 -13.08 18.18 0.84
N ASN A 391 -13.91 17.91 -0.18
CA ASN A 391 -13.62 18.26 -1.59
C ASN A 391 -12.27 17.75 -2.07
N LEU A 392 -11.81 16.63 -1.54
CA LEU A 392 -10.60 15.96 -1.97
C LEU A 392 -10.99 14.90 -3.01
N THR A 393 -10.37 14.97 -4.16
CA THR A 393 -10.36 13.87 -5.13
C THR A 393 -9.25 12.93 -4.70
N GLY A 394 -9.55 11.74 -4.33
CA GLY A 394 -8.64 10.67 -3.90
C GLY A 394 -7.15 10.78 -4.24
N VAL A 395 -6.46 9.68 -4.39
CA VAL A 395 -5.07 9.66 -4.86
C VAL A 395 -5.03 10.16 -6.30
N SER A 396 -4.45 11.33 -6.52
CA SER A 396 -4.34 11.96 -7.84
C SER A 396 -3.14 11.38 -8.60
N GLU A 397 -3.29 11.22 -9.93
CA GLU A 397 -2.16 10.92 -10.82
C GLU A 397 -1.02 11.96 -10.72
N SER A 398 -1.34 13.18 -10.32
CA SER A 398 -0.37 14.27 -10.18
C SER A 398 0.52 14.16 -8.93
N MET A 399 0.16 13.36 -7.94
CA MET A 399 1.00 13.15 -6.75
C MET A 399 2.15 12.21 -7.08
N GLN A 400 3.38 12.63 -6.82
CA GLN A 400 4.54 11.75 -6.96
C GLN A 400 4.57 10.76 -5.80
N ILE A 401 4.55 9.46 -6.11
CA ILE A 401 4.85 8.40 -5.14
C ILE A 401 6.36 8.33 -4.99
N VAL A 402 6.84 8.45 -3.77
CA VAL A 402 8.26 8.37 -3.48
C VAL A 402 8.62 6.92 -3.15
N PRO A 403 9.60 6.33 -3.83
CA PRO A 403 10.04 4.96 -3.55
C PRO A 403 10.71 4.87 -2.17
N ALA A 404 10.76 3.67 -1.62
CA ALA A 404 11.54 3.39 -0.41
C ALA A 404 13.02 3.75 -0.63
N PRO A 405 13.72 4.25 0.40
CA PRO A 405 15.13 4.62 0.27
C PRO A 405 16.02 3.38 0.09
N THR A 406 17.20 3.59 -0.52
CA THR A 406 18.22 2.56 -0.67
C THR A 406 19.50 2.97 0.06
N ASP A 407 20.26 1.98 0.53
CA ASP A 407 21.61 2.18 1.06
C ASP A 407 22.63 2.48 -0.06
N ALA A 408 23.90 2.64 0.30
CA ALA A 408 24.98 2.93 -0.64
C ALA A 408 25.26 1.77 -1.63
N GLU A 409 24.89 0.57 -1.27
CA GLU A 409 25.00 -0.65 -2.06
C GLU A 409 23.77 -0.88 -2.96
N GLY A 410 22.72 -0.05 -2.82
CA GLY A 410 21.49 -0.13 -3.59
C GLY A 410 20.44 -1.07 -2.98
N ASN A 411 20.65 -1.58 -1.76
CA ASN A 411 19.65 -2.40 -1.09
C ASN A 411 18.54 -1.52 -0.48
N LEU A 412 17.30 -2.00 -0.52
CA LEU A 412 16.19 -1.32 0.11
C LEU A 412 16.36 -1.19 1.62
N ILE A 413 16.16 0.00 2.15
CA ILE A 413 16.09 0.25 3.59
C ILE A 413 14.64 0.00 4.01
N LYS A 414 14.45 -1.01 4.86
CA LYS A 414 13.12 -1.33 5.40
C LYS A 414 12.61 -0.18 6.26
N LEU A 415 11.29 0.03 6.25
CA LEU A 415 10.65 1.12 6.99
C LEU A 415 10.98 1.09 8.49
N GLU A 416 11.08 -0.09 9.08
CA GLU A 416 11.44 -0.30 10.48
C GLU A 416 12.85 0.20 10.81
N ASP A 417 13.78 0.11 9.85
CA ASP A 417 15.19 0.46 9.99
C ASP A 417 15.49 1.93 9.62
N VAL A 418 14.58 2.61 8.93
CA VAL A 418 14.79 3.97 8.40
C VAL A 418 15.26 4.94 9.47
N HIS A 419 14.62 4.96 10.65
CA HIS A 419 15.01 5.85 11.74
C HIS A 419 16.42 5.54 12.29
N ALA A 420 16.78 4.26 12.37
CA ALA A 420 18.11 3.85 12.79
C ALA A 420 19.20 4.28 11.80
N VAL A 421 18.89 4.20 10.50
CA VAL A 421 19.79 4.69 9.42
C VAL A 421 19.92 6.21 9.52
N TYR A 422 18.81 6.96 9.57
CA TYR A 422 18.81 8.41 9.73
C TYR A 422 19.62 8.87 10.95
N SER A 423 19.38 8.24 12.12
CA SER A 423 20.07 8.57 13.37
C SER A 423 21.59 8.36 13.31
N LYS A 424 22.08 7.41 12.50
CA LYS A 424 23.50 7.22 12.25
C LYS A 424 24.08 8.31 11.39
N LEU A 425 23.35 8.73 10.35
CA LEU A 425 23.79 9.79 9.42
C LEU A 425 23.88 11.18 10.09
N VAL A 426 23.01 11.46 11.06
CA VAL A 426 23.02 12.73 11.82
C VAL A 426 24.16 12.80 12.82
N LYS A 427 24.68 11.67 13.30
CA LYS A 427 25.77 11.62 14.31
C LYS A 427 27.17 11.75 13.69
N VAL A 428 27.29 11.74 12.37
CA VAL A 428 28.53 11.93 11.62
C VAL A 428 28.68 13.41 11.24
#